data_ea6ec56532ec2482e2c9cf399d056f19
#
_entry.id   ea6ec56532ec2482e2c9cf399d056f19
#
_cell.length_a   1.000
_cell.length_b   1.000
_cell.length_c   1.000
_cell.angle_alpha   90.00
_cell.angle_beta   90.00
_cell.angle_gamma   90.00
#
_symmetry.space_group_name_H-M   'P 1'
#
loop_
_entity.id
_entity.type
_entity.pdbx_description
1 polymer ?
#
loop_
_entity_poly.entity_id
_entity_poly.type
_entity_poly.pdbx_seq_one_letter_code
_entity_poly.pdbx_strand_id
1 'polypeptide(L)'
;IRDCLLSRGLGDVYKRQQEEFGRVNPSRMLSFVPNIDNHLLTCGYNEAVTEGKIKNIPYMLGSTADDIGVFPEMKEKGEHGGIYKGCINWSLALEKLGRKPAYVYYFTRALLGDDAGAFHSSELWYMFGTLGRSWRPKTEGDYALSKEMMDDWTNFMKTGNPNAEGKDDWKPCTKDAPYVQVLDVRK
;
A
#
# COMPACT_ATOMS: atom_id res chain seq x y z
N ILE A 1 -9.88 15.03 28.87
CA ILE A 1 -9.35 13.97 29.76
C ILE A 1 -10.46 13.05 30.26
N ARG A 2 -11.69 13.55 30.52
CA ARG A 2 -12.82 12.70 30.93
C ARG A 2 -13.33 11.79 29.82
N ASP A 3 -13.27 12.21 28.59
CA ASP A 3 -13.68 11.42 27.42
C ASP A 3 -12.79 10.19 27.19
N CYS A 4 -11.53 10.23 27.69
CA CYS A 4 -10.65 9.07 27.72
C CYS A 4 -11.16 7.93 28.60
N LEU A 5 -12.04 8.16 29.58
CA LEU A 5 -12.54 7.10 30.46
C LEU A 5 -13.60 6.25 29.78
N LEU A 6 -14.45 6.86 28.94
CA LEU A 6 -15.40 6.13 28.08
C LEU A 6 -14.66 5.36 26.98
N SER A 7 -13.63 5.97 26.39
CA SER A 7 -12.73 5.31 25.44
C SER A 7 -11.97 4.14 26.09
N ARG A 8 -11.61 4.21 27.37
CA ARG A 8 -10.96 3.10 28.10
C ARG A 8 -11.85 1.87 28.20
N GLY A 9 -13.14 2.03 28.43
CA GLY A 9 -14.06 0.90 28.46
C GLY A 9 -14.14 0.16 27.13
N LEU A 10 -14.19 0.88 26.02
CA LEU A 10 -14.15 0.30 24.68
C LEU A 10 -12.79 -0.34 24.36
N GLY A 11 -11.69 0.28 24.78
CA GLY A 11 -10.35 -0.28 24.61
C GLY A 11 -10.16 -1.58 25.37
N ASP A 12 -10.70 -1.70 26.57
CA ASP A 12 -10.63 -2.91 27.39
C ASP A 12 -11.51 -4.05 26.80
N VAL A 13 -12.68 -3.70 26.28
CA VAL A 13 -13.54 -4.66 25.55
C VAL A 13 -12.82 -5.16 24.30
N TYR A 14 -12.21 -4.26 23.52
CA TYR A 14 -11.46 -4.61 22.32
C TYR A 14 -10.26 -5.51 22.64
N LYS A 15 -9.49 -5.19 23.69
CA LYS A 15 -8.37 -6.03 24.14
C LYS A 15 -8.83 -7.42 24.56
N ARG A 16 -9.89 -7.51 25.36
CA ARG A 16 -10.45 -8.81 25.76
C ARG A 16 -10.93 -9.63 24.58
N GLN A 17 -11.57 -8.99 23.60
CA GLN A 17 -11.97 -9.64 22.36
C GLN A 17 -10.76 -10.16 21.58
N GLN A 18 -9.68 -9.39 21.48
CA GLN A 18 -8.45 -9.82 20.83
C GLN A 18 -7.78 -10.98 21.58
N GLU A 19 -7.72 -10.90 22.91
CA GLU A 19 -7.14 -11.96 23.75
C GLU A 19 -7.93 -13.26 23.64
N GLU A 20 -9.26 -13.17 23.71
CA GLU A 20 -10.15 -14.32 23.59
C GLU A 20 -10.07 -14.95 22.20
N PHE A 21 -10.06 -14.13 21.15
CA PHE A 21 -9.92 -14.60 19.78
C PHE A 21 -8.52 -15.17 19.50
N GLY A 22 -7.47 -14.57 20.04
CA GLY A 22 -6.10 -15.07 19.94
C GLY A 22 -5.91 -16.42 20.64
N ARG A 23 -6.69 -16.69 21.70
CA ARG A 23 -6.72 -17.98 22.38
C ARG A 23 -7.33 -19.07 21.51
N VAL A 24 -8.35 -18.74 20.72
CA VAL A 24 -9.03 -19.67 19.79
C VAL A 24 -8.28 -19.80 18.47
N ASN A 25 -7.58 -18.74 18.01
CA ASN A 25 -6.84 -18.70 16.75
C ASN A 25 -5.45 -18.04 16.92
N PRO A 26 -4.51 -18.71 17.57
CA PRO A 26 -3.20 -18.12 17.91
C PRO A 26 -2.35 -17.73 16.69
N SER A 27 -2.65 -18.25 15.50
CA SER A 27 -1.94 -17.94 14.25
C SER A 27 -2.47 -16.70 13.50
N ARG A 28 -3.55 -16.07 13.98
CA ARG A 28 -4.13 -14.89 13.34
C ARG A 28 -3.72 -13.60 14.03
N MET A 29 -2.84 -12.85 13.37
CA MET A 29 -2.39 -11.53 13.83
C MET A 29 -3.49 -10.45 13.72
N LEU A 30 -4.45 -10.60 12.81
CA LEU A 30 -5.63 -9.77 12.65
C LEU A 30 -6.89 -10.62 12.87
N SER A 31 -7.63 -10.32 13.93
CA SER A 31 -8.79 -11.10 14.34
C SER A 31 -10.08 -10.70 13.60
N PHE A 32 -10.12 -9.47 13.11
CA PHE A 32 -11.29 -8.91 12.45
C PHE A 32 -10.99 -8.64 10.98
N VAL A 33 -11.41 -9.55 10.12
CA VAL A 33 -11.25 -9.46 8.67
C VAL A 33 -12.62 -9.48 8.00
N PRO A 34 -12.76 -8.95 6.79
CA PRO A 34 -14.00 -9.05 6.02
C PRO A 34 -14.46 -10.51 5.90
N ASN A 35 -15.74 -10.74 6.11
CA ASN A 35 -16.36 -12.05 6.05
C ASN A 35 -17.08 -12.26 4.72
N ILE A 36 -17.03 -13.47 4.18
CA ILE A 36 -17.84 -13.85 3.00
C ILE A 36 -19.25 -14.12 3.51
N ASP A 37 -20.15 -13.19 3.28
CA ASP A 37 -21.55 -13.21 3.73
C ASP A 37 -22.54 -13.55 2.61
N ASN A 38 -22.05 -13.76 1.38
CA ASN A 38 -22.83 -13.99 0.16
C ASN A 38 -23.78 -12.84 -0.20
N HIS A 39 -23.65 -11.68 0.43
CA HIS A 39 -24.43 -10.49 0.14
C HIS A 39 -23.53 -9.35 -0.34
N LEU A 40 -22.60 -8.88 0.49
CA LEU A 40 -21.62 -7.86 0.13
C LEU A 40 -20.36 -8.51 -0.48
N LEU A 41 -19.84 -9.54 0.18
CA LEU A 41 -18.70 -10.33 -0.31
C LEU A 41 -19.21 -11.73 -0.69
N THR A 42 -19.29 -11.98 -1.98
CA THR A 42 -19.82 -13.24 -2.53
C THR A 42 -18.76 -14.32 -2.70
N CYS A 43 -17.47 -13.94 -2.62
CA CYS A 43 -16.35 -14.88 -2.76
C CYS A 43 -15.07 -14.33 -2.10
N GLY A 44 -14.08 -15.19 -1.94
CA GLY A 44 -12.76 -14.80 -1.43
C GLY A 44 -11.92 -14.06 -2.47
N TYR A 45 -10.86 -13.38 -1.99
CA TYR A 45 -9.97 -12.58 -2.83
C TYR A 45 -9.41 -13.36 -4.02
N ASN A 46 -8.84 -14.53 -3.77
CA ASN A 46 -8.21 -15.34 -4.84
C ASN A 46 -9.21 -15.76 -5.92
N GLU A 47 -10.41 -16.17 -5.51
CA GLU A 47 -11.50 -16.50 -6.42
C GLU A 47 -11.92 -15.27 -7.23
N ALA A 48 -12.17 -14.15 -6.56
CA ALA A 48 -12.56 -12.90 -7.21
C ALA A 48 -11.56 -12.46 -8.30
N VAL A 49 -10.26 -12.56 -8.01
CA VAL A 49 -9.20 -12.23 -8.95
C VAL A 49 -9.14 -13.23 -10.10
N THR A 50 -9.14 -14.53 -9.79
CA THR A 50 -8.99 -15.60 -10.80
C THR A 50 -10.17 -15.64 -11.76
N GLU A 51 -11.38 -15.44 -11.26
CA GLU A 51 -12.61 -15.46 -12.05
C GLU A 51 -13.00 -14.11 -12.66
N GLY A 52 -12.17 -13.06 -12.39
CA GLY A 52 -12.42 -11.73 -12.90
C GLY A 52 -13.63 -11.02 -12.28
N LYS A 53 -14.06 -11.45 -11.07
CA LYS A 53 -15.12 -10.82 -10.26
C LYS A 53 -14.65 -9.52 -9.60
N ILE A 54 -13.76 -8.78 -10.26
CA ILE A 54 -13.21 -7.49 -9.82
C ILE A 54 -13.60 -6.41 -10.82
N LYS A 55 -13.62 -5.15 -10.42
CA LYS A 55 -13.98 -4.05 -11.33
C LYS A 55 -12.95 -3.93 -12.46
N ASN A 56 -13.42 -3.70 -13.67
CA ASN A 56 -12.55 -3.40 -14.81
C ASN A 56 -12.32 -1.88 -14.92
N ILE A 57 -11.45 -1.37 -14.08
CA ILE A 57 -11.04 0.04 -14.00
C ILE A 57 -9.50 0.11 -14.04
N PRO A 58 -8.90 1.28 -14.31
CA PRO A 58 -7.46 1.47 -14.11
C PRO A 58 -7.07 1.27 -12.64
N TYR A 59 -5.91 0.67 -12.41
CA TYR A 59 -5.35 0.46 -11.08
C TYR A 59 -3.96 1.07 -10.98
N MET A 60 -3.70 1.75 -9.87
CA MET A 60 -2.39 2.17 -9.41
C MET A 60 -2.25 1.73 -7.97
N LEU A 61 -1.22 0.96 -7.65
CA LEU A 61 -1.04 0.33 -6.34
C LEU A 61 0.45 0.12 -6.05
N GLY A 62 0.80 -0.01 -4.80
CA GLY A 62 2.19 -0.20 -4.42
C GLY A 62 2.38 -0.55 -2.96
N SER A 63 3.62 -0.45 -2.52
CA SER A 63 4.05 -0.77 -1.17
C SER A 63 5.22 0.11 -0.75
N THR A 64 5.54 0.06 0.54
CA THR A 64 6.73 0.71 1.10
C THR A 64 7.86 -0.30 1.33
N ALA A 65 9.10 0.17 1.48
CA ALA A 65 10.26 -0.71 1.62
C ALA A 65 10.31 -1.42 2.98
N ASP A 66 9.76 -0.79 4.02
CA ASP A 66 9.66 -1.32 5.37
C ASP A 66 8.19 -1.57 5.74
N ASP A 67 7.44 -2.18 4.81
CA ASP A 67 6.02 -2.45 4.93
C ASP A 67 5.73 -3.59 5.92
N ILE A 68 4.44 -3.78 6.25
CA ILE A 68 3.98 -4.88 7.10
C ILE A 68 4.45 -6.22 6.52
N GLY A 69 5.10 -7.03 7.37
CA GLY A 69 5.63 -8.34 6.99
C GLY A 69 6.96 -8.29 6.23
N VAL A 70 7.64 -7.16 6.20
CA VAL A 70 9.05 -7.05 5.80
C VAL A 70 9.93 -7.16 7.03
N PHE A 71 10.84 -8.12 7.03
CA PHE A 71 11.77 -8.38 8.13
C PHE A 71 13.21 -8.05 7.71
N PRO A 72 14.12 -7.71 8.65
CA PRO A 72 15.51 -7.38 8.36
C PRO A 72 16.22 -8.44 7.52
N GLU A 73 16.00 -9.71 7.80
CA GLU A 73 16.62 -10.84 7.10
C GLU A 73 16.20 -10.92 5.61
N MET A 74 15.00 -10.45 5.29
CA MET A 74 14.52 -10.36 3.91
C MET A 74 15.26 -9.26 3.16
N LYS A 75 15.48 -8.12 3.83
CA LYS A 75 16.22 -6.98 3.25
C LYS A 75 17.67 -7.35 2.97
N GLU A 76 18.34 -8.05 3.88
CA GLU A 76 19.70 -8.55 3.70
C GLU A 76 19.84 -9.48 2.50
N LYS A 77 18.80 -10.25 2.20
CA LYS A 77 18.73 -11.14 1.04
C LYS A 77 18.24 -10.47 -0.25
N GLY A 78 17.89 -9.17 -0.19
CA GLY A 78 17.30 -8.45 -1.33
C GLY A 78 15.87 -8.93 -1.65
N GLU A 79 15.17 -9.52 -0.69
CA GLU A 79 13.82 -10.02 -0.87
C GLU A 79 12.78 -8.92 -0.57
N HIS A 80 11.72 -8.88 -1.37
CA HIS A 80 10.59 -7.99 -1.14
C HIS A 80 9.46 -8.65 -0.34
N GLY A 81 8.73 -7.85 0.41
CA GLY A 81 7.59 -8.29 1.22
C GLY A 81 6.39 -8.80 0.42
N GLY A 82 5.43 -9.36 1.14
CA GLY A 82 4.22 -9.93 0.55
C GLY A 82 3.35 -8.90 -0.17
N ILE A 83 3.27 -7.67 0.33
CA ILE A 83 2.48 -6.59 -0.28
C ILE A 83 3.08 -6.20 -1.63
N TYR A 84 4.40 -6.02 -1.73
CA TYR A 84 5.10 -5.75 -2.99
C TYR A 84 4.80 -6.82 -4.05
N LYS A 85 4.98 -8.10 -3.68
CA LYS A 85 4.68 -9.24 -4.56
C LYS A 85 3.20 -9.29 -4.95
N GLY A 86 2.32 -8.96 -4.01
CA GLY A 86 0.88 -8.89 -4.22
C GLY A 86 0.49 -7.83 -5.26
N CYS A 87 1.14 -6.66 -5.24
CA CYS A 87 0.90 -5.59 -6.23
C CYS A 87 1.26 -6.04 -7.66
N ILE A 88 2.40 -6.68 -7.82
CA ILE A 88 2.81 -7.24 -9.12
C ILE A 88 1.83 -8.33 -9.57
N ASN A 89 1.50 -9.27 -8.68
CA ASN A 89 0.57 -10.36 -8.99
C ASN A 89 -0.82 -9.86 -9.39
N TRP A 90 -1.29 -8.76 -8.77
CA TRP A 90 -2.53 -8.11 -9.17
C TRP A 90 -2.48 -7.63 -10.61
N SER A 91 -1.40 -6.94 -11.01
CA SER A 91 -1.23 -6.46 -12.38
C SER A 91 -1.19 -7.61 -13.39
N LEU A 92 -0.43 -8.67 -13.08
CA LEU A 92 -0.35 -9.85 -13.95
C LEU A 92 -1.70 -10.59 -14.06
N ALA A 93 -2.49 -10.59 -13.00
CA ALA A 93 -3.84 -11.16 -13.03
C ALA A 93 -4.78 -10.34 -13.93
N LEU A 94 -4.70 -9.01 -13.90
CA LEU A 94 -5.44 -8.15 -14.82
C LEU A 94 -5.07 -8.43 -16.28
N GLU A 95 -3.78 -8.53 -16.57
CA GLU A 95 -3.27 -8.86 -17.90
C GLU A 95 -3.80 -10.22 -18.39
N LYS A 96 -3.73 -11.25 -17.53
CA LYS A 96 -4.27 -12.58 -17.81
C LYS A 96 -5.77 -12.57 -18.13
N LEU A 97 -6.52 -11.64 -17.53
CA LEU A 97 -7.95 -11.42 -17.80
C LEU A 97 -8.21 -10.57 -19.06
N GLY A 98 -7.17 -10.20 -19.81
CA GLY A 98 -7.29 -9.31 -20.98
C GLY A 98 -7.63 -7.85 -20.61
N ARG A 99 -7.34 -7.44 -19.37
CA ARG A 99 -7.58 -6.09 -18.87
C ARG A 99 -6.30 -5.26 -18.91
N LYS A 100 -6.43 -3.94 -18.72
CA LYS A 100 -5.26 -3.06 -18.63
C LYS A 100 -4.41 -3.43 -17.39
N PRO A 101 -3.09 -3.67 -17.55
CA PRO A 101 -2.19 -3.86 -16.42
C PRO A 101 -2.17 -2.66 -15.49
N ALA A 102 -1.83 -2.88 -14.23
CA ALA A 102 -1.74 -1.82 -13.24
C ALA A 102 -0.42 -1.06 -13.31
N TYR A 103 -0.43 0.19 -12.85
CA TYR A 103 0.76 0.93 -12.50
C TYR A 103 1.18 0.52 -11.09
N VAL A 104 2.42 0.08 -10.91
CA VAL A 104 2.93 -0.39 -9.61
C VAL A 104 4.03 0.54 -9.13
N TYR A 105 3.99 0.93 -7.84
CA TYR A 105 5.05 1.72 -7.21
C TYR A 105 5.69 1.00 -6.03
N TYR A 106 6.90 1.44 -5.71
CA TYR A 106 7.64 1.02 -4.54
C TYR A 106 8.28 2.24 -3.88
N PHE A 107 7.75 2.64 -2.73
CA PHE A 107 8.22 3.78 -1.98
C PHE A 107 9.40 3.35 -1.10
N THR A 108 10.59 3.92 -1.36
CA THR A 108 11.84 3.54 -0.70
C THR A 108 12.44 4.64 0.16
N ARG A 109 11.80 5.84 0.16
CA ARG A 109 12.28 6.96 0.96
C ARG A 109 12.22 6.64 2.45
N ALA A 110 13.38 6.33 3.05
CA ALA A 110 13.52 6.20 4.49
C ALA A 110 13.32 7.58 5.14
N LEU A 111 12.33 7.69 6.04
CA LEU A 111 12.02 8.94 6.70
C LEU A 111 13.08 9.27 7.74
N LEU A 112 13.43 10.56 7.84
CA LEU A 112 14.37 11.06 8.83
C LEU A 112 13.73 11.15 10.23
N GLY A 113 14.55 11.12 11.26
CA GLY A 113 14.16 11.34 12.67
C GLY A 113 14.23 10.11 13.56
N ASP A 114 14.15 8.91 12.99
CA ASP A 114 14.40 7.62 13.64
C ASP A 114 14.75 6.55 12.60
N ASP A 115 14.89 5.29 13.03
CA ASP A 115 15.28 4.15 12.19
C ASP A 115 14.08 3.38 11.62
N ALA A 116 12.88 3.99 11.58
CA ALA A 116 11.67 3.32 11.08
C ALA A 116 11.67 3.10 9.56
N GLY A 117 12.58 3.75 8.84
CA GLY A 117 12.73 3.58 7.39
C GLY A 117 11.54 4.11 6.58
N ALA A 118 11.22 3.43 5.51
CA ALA A 118 10.04 3.65 4.67
C ALA A 118 8.90 2.73 5.16
N PHE A 119 8.40 2.97 6.37
CA PHE A 119 7.41 2.13 7.04
C PHE A 119 6.02 2.21 6.40
N HIS A 120 5.16 1.26 6.76
CA HIS A 120 3.79 1.19 6.25
C HIS A 120 3.04 2.53 6.36
N SER A 121 2.44 2.97 5.25
CA SER A 121 1.71 4.25 5.13
C SER A 121 2.59 5.51 5.23
N SER A 122 3.92 5.41 5.20
CA SER A 122 4.81 6.58 5.25
C SER A 122 4.75 7.43 3.98
N GLU A 123 4.37 6.87 2.85
CA GLU A 123 4.16 7.58 1.57
C GLU A 123 2.95 8.51 1.59
N LEU A 124 2.00 8.30 2.50
CA LEU A 124 0.76 9.09 2.56
C LEU A 124 1.04 10.58 2.79
N TRP A 125 2.04 10.94 3.60
CA TRP A 125 2.39 12.36 3.78
C TRP A 125 2.87 13.02 2.50
N TYR A 126 3.54 12.26 1.64
CA TYR A 126 4.00 12.74 0.33
C TYR A 126 2.83 12.86 -0.64
N MET A 127 2.05 11.80 -0.77
CA MET A 127 0.91 11.70 -1.68
C MET A 127 -0.17 12.75 -1.41
N PHE A 128 -0.39 13.11 -0.15
CA PHE A 128 -1.36 14.12 0.25
C PHE A 128 -0.78 15.53 0.49
N GLY A 129 0.53 15.72 0.27
CA GLY A 129 1.19 17.03 0.48
C GLY A 129 1.16 17.48 1.94
N THR A 130 1.12 16.56 2.89
CA THR A 130 0.97 16.86 4.33
C THR A 130 2.27 16.69 5.12
N LEU A 131 3.41 16.79 4.47
CA LEU A 131 4.74 16.63 5.08
C LEU A 131 4.94 17.52 6.32
N GLY A 132 4.44 18.73 6.29
CA GLY A 132 4.54 19.69 7.41
C GLY A 132 3.73 19.30 8.65
N ARG A 133 2.86 18.30 8.59
CA ARG A 133 2.11 17.77 9.75
C ARG A 133 2.84 16.68 10.51
N SER A 134 3.91 16.15 9.92
CA SER A 134 4.78 15.16 10.58
C SER A 134 5.85 15.87 11.41
N TRP A 135 6.15 15.35 12.59
CA TRP A 135 7.25 15.82 13.45
C TRP A 135 8.63 15.56 12.84
N ARG A 136 8.72 14.66 11.87
CA ARG A 136 9.97 14.22 11.26
C ARG A 136 10.62 15.35 10.44
N PRO A 137 11.97 15.50 10.49
CA PRO A 137 12.67 16.41 9.58
C PRO A 137 12.37 16.10 8.11
N LYS A 138 12.33 17.14 7.31
CA LYS A 138 12.14 17.06 5.85
C LYS A 138 13.21 17.88 5.15
N THR A 139 13.65 17.39 4.00
CA THR A 139 14.58 18.06 3.11
C THR A 139 13.84 18.68 1.93
N GLU A 140 14.52 19.53 1.14
CA GLU A 140 13.97 20.03 -0.12
C GLU A 140 13.60 18.88 -1.08
N GLY A 141 14.41 17.80 -1.09
CA GLY A 141 14.13 16.59 -1.85
C GLY A 141 12.82 15.93 -1.46
N ASP A 142 12.45 15.93 -0.16
CA ASP A 142 11.17 15.39 0.29
C ASP A 142 9.99 16.21 -0.26
N TYR A 143 10.11 17.53 -0.30
CA TYR A 143 9.07 18.39 -0.88
C TYR A 143 8.97 18.23 -2.40
N ALA A 144 10.11 18.06 -3.09
CA ALA A 144 10.13 17.77 -4.52
C ALA A 144 9.47 16.43 -4.85
N LEU A 145 9.82 15.36 -4.11
CA LEU A 145 9.20 14.05 -4.24
C LEU A 145 7.69 14.12 -3.96
N SER A 146 7.29 14.83 -2.90
CA SER A 146 5.87 15.00 -2.58
C SER A 146 5.11 15.68 -3.71
N LYS A 147 5.70 16.72 -4.33
CA LYS A 147 5.09 17.39 -5.49
C LYS A 147 4.93 16.43 -6.67
N GLU A 148 5.98 15.67 -7.01
CA GLU A 148 5.96 14.67 -8.08
C GLU A 148 4.85 13.62 -7.82
N MET A 149 4.79 13.07 -6.64
CA MET A 149 3.75 12.10 -6.27
C MET A 149 2.34 12.69 -6.33
N MET A 150 2.12 13.91 -5.86
CA MET A 150 0.80 14.56 -5.98
C MET A 150 0.39 14.77 -7.44
N ASP A 151 1.34 15.14 -8.31
CA ASP A 151 1.08 15.30 -9.74
C ASP A 151 0.72 13.95 -10.38
N ASP A 152 1.47 12.88 -10.10
CA ASP A 152 1.23 11.54 -10.62
C ASP A 152 -0.14 10.99 -10.17
N TRP A 153 -0.47 11.09 -8.89
CA TRP A 153 -1.78 10.67 -8.37
C TRP A 153 -2.92 11.49 -8.97
N THR A 154 -2.73 12.79 -9.11
CA THR A 154 -3.73 13.67 -9.73
C THR A 154 -3.95 13.34 -11.20
N ASN A 155 -2.88 13.07 -11.96
CA ASN A 155 -2.97 12.65 -13.35
C ASN A 155 -3.72 11.30 -13.44
N PHE A 156 -3.34 10.33 -12.61
CA PHE A 156 -4.00 9.02 -12.58
C PHE A 156 -5.48 9.14 -12.24
N MET A 157 -5.87 9.92 -11.25
CA MET A 157 -7.27 10.13 -10.90
C MET A 157 -8.09 10.75 -12.06
N LYS A 158 -7.48 11.61 -12.86
CA LYS A 158 -8.15 12.27 -13.98
C LYS A 158 -8.22 11.42 -15.24
N THR A 159 -7.19 10.63 -15.51
CA THR A 159 -6.99 10.00 -16.83
C THR A 159 -6.84 8.48 -16.78
N GLY A 160 -6.58 7.91 -15.59
CA GLY A 160 -6.16 6.51 -15.41
C GLY A 160 -4.70 6.26 -15.80
N ASN A 161 -3.91 7.33 -16.02
CA ASN A 161 -2.49 7.29 -16.32
C ASN A 161 -1.74 8.27 -15.39
N PRO A 162 -0.71 7.85 -14.64
CA PRO A 162 0.03 8.71 -13.74
C PRO A 162 0.91 9.74 -14.47
N ASN A 163 1.30 9.46 -15.71
CA ASN A 163 2.21 10.31 -16.46
C ASN A 163 1.56 11.65 -16.86
N ALA A 164 2.35 12.70 -16.93
CA ALA A 164 1.95 13.95 -17.54
C ALA A 164 1.70 13.75 -19.05
N GLU A 165 0.94 14.68 -19.65
CA GLU A 165 0.66 14.66 -21.06
C GLU A 165 1.96 14.64 -21.91
N GLY A 166 2.04 13.69 -22.85
CA GLY A 166 3.22 13.51 -23.71
C GLY A 166 4.39 12.79 -23.04
N LYS A 167 4.27 12.35 -21.78
CA LYS A 167 5.26 11.54 -21.08
C LYS A 167 4.79 10.09 -20.95
N ASP A 168 5.74 9.17 -20.84
CA ASP A 168 5.49 7.75 -20.64
C ASP A 168 6.64 7.15 -19.81
N ASP A 169 6.99 7.84 -18.72
CA ASP A 169 8.11 7.47 -17.85
C ASP A 169 7.71 6.32 -16.91
N TRP A 170 6.50 6.38 -16.37
CA TRP A 170 5.94 5.31 -15.56
C TRP A 170 5.17 4.32 -16.43
N LYS A 171 5.73 3.13 -16.62
CA LYS A 171 5.13 2.06 -17.42
C LYS A 171 4.18 1.18 -16.59
N PRO A 172 3.12 0.61 -17.19
CA PRO A 172 2.35 -0.44 -16.53
C PRO A 172 3.22 -1.68 -16.25
N CYS A 173 2.93 -2.38 -15.16
CA CYS A 173 3.62 -3.62 -14.82
C CYS A 173 3.01 -4.79 -15.60
N THR A 174 3.74 -5.34 -16.56
CA THR A 174 3.30 -6.47 -17.38
C THR A 174 4.20 -7.69 -17.18
N LYS A 175 3.77 -8.85 -17.68
CA LYS A 175 4.56 -10.08 -17.64
C LYS A 175 5.89 -9.94 -18.41
N ASP A 176 5.84 -9.30 -19.57
CA ASP A 176 7.02 -9.15 -20.44
C ASP A 176 7.91 -7.98 -20.01
N ALA A 177 7.36 -7.00 -19.29
CA ALA A 177 8.06 -5.85 -18.73
C ALA A 177 7.56 -5.56 -17.31
N PRO A 178 8.06 -6.26 -16.28
CA PRO A 178 7.63 -6.11 -14.90
C PRO A 178 8.18 -4.80 -14.29
N TYR A 179 7.62 -3.68 -14.74
CA TYR A 179 8.04 -2.35 -14.30
C TYR A 179 7.41 -1.98 -12.96
N VAL A 180 8.24 -1.47 -12.06
CA VAL A 180 7.84 -0.91 -10.78
C VAL A 180 8.47 0.47 -10.62
N GLN A 181 7.67 1.51 -10.45
CA GLN A 181 8.13 2.87 -10.22
C GLN A 181 8.72 3.00 -8.82
N VAL A 182 10.01 3.25 -8.71
CA VAL A 182 10.66 3.54 -7.43
C VAL A 182 10.44 5.01 -7.09
N LEU A 183 9.90 5.26 -5.90
CA LEU A 183 9.63 6.60 -5.37
C LEU A 183 10.60 6.89 -4.24
N ASP A 184 11.59 7.71 -4.52
CA ASP A 184 12.63 8.14 -3.57
C ASP A 184 13.10 9.56 -3.92
N VAL A 185 13.80 10.18 -2.99
CA VAL A 185 14.47 11.47 -3.23
C VAL A 185 15.61 11.26 -4.25
N ARG A 186 15.57 12.04 -5.32
CA ARG A 186 16.64 12.01 -6.32
C ARG A 186 17.95 12.49 -5.70
N LYS A 187 19.01 11.73 -5.91
CA LYS A 187 20.38 12.10 -5.47
C LYS A 187 20.97 13.17 -6.37
#